data_4138a94236d3f1e89ec96d780bdc27fd
#
_entry.id   4138a94236d3f1e89ec96d780bdc27fd
#
_cell.length_a   1.000
_cell.length_b   1.000
_cell.length_c   1.000
_cell.angle_alpha   90.00
_cell.angle_beta   90.00
_cell.angle_gamma   90.00
#
_symmetry.space_group_name_H-M   'P 1'
#
loop_
_entity.id
_entity.type
_entity.pdbx_description
1 polymer ?
#
loop_
_entity_poly.entity_id
_entity_poly.type
_entity_poly.pdbx_seq_one_letter_code
_entity_poly.pdbx_strand_id
1 'polypeptide(L)' 'MAKLFITYETKDDNGNRIAYAGAIPQGESVTWWLKNHQAENCFWSPTWKEAVAMAESWNKSYKINEGK' A
#
# COMPACT_ATOMS: atom_id res chain seq x y z
N MET A 1 -15.36 13.32 -8.23
CA MET A 1 -14.50 13.39 -7.08
C MET A 1 -13.43 12.39 -7.19
N ALA A 2 -12.26 12.86 -7.34
CA ALA A 2 -11.15 11.96 -7.56
C ALA A 2 -10.47 11.63 -6.24
N LYS A 3 -10.44 10.35 -5.92
CA LYS A 3 -9.54 9.85 -4.89
C LYS A 3 -8.42 9.14 -5.59
N LEU A 4 -7.25 9.19 -4.98
CA LEU A 4 -6.11 8.44 -5.50
C LEU A 4 -6.03 7.14 -4.74
N PHE A 5 -6.13 6.04 -5.46
CA PHE A 5 -6.01 4.72 -4.85
C PHE A 5 -4.58 4.25 -4.98
N ILE A 6 -4.06 3.67 -3.92
CA ILE A 6 -2.65 3.34 -3.85
C ILE A 6 -2.47 2.01 -3.13
N THR A 7 -1.48 1.26 -3.57
CA THR A 7 -0.99 0.10 -2.85
C THR A 7 0.37 0.47 -2.30
N TYR A 8 0.59 0.28 -1.03
CA TYR A 8 1.87 0.65 -0.43
C TYR A 8 2.36 -0.43 0.51
N GLU A 9 3.65 -0.44 0.70
CA GLU A 9 4.36 -1.39 1.52
C GLU A 9 4.83 -0.70 2.78
N THR A 10 4.66 -1.36 3.93
CA THR A 10 5.16 -0.86 5.19
C THR A 10 5.63 -2.04 6.02
N LYS A 11 5.90 -1.83 7.28
CA LYS A 11 6.28 -2.90 8.20
C LYS A 11 5.34 -2.92 9.39
N ASP A 12 5.03 -4.13 9.85
CA ASP A 12 4.19 -4.28 11.03
C ASP A 12 5.03 -4.12 12.30
N ASP A 13 4.42 -4.34 13.46
CA ASP A 13 5.09 -4.16 14.73
C ASP A 13 6.27 -5.12 14.92
N ASN A 14 6.26 -6.22 14.20
CA ASN A 14 7.33 -7.22 14.29
C ASN A 14 8.43 -6.99 13.25
N GLY A 15 8.29 -5.95 12.45
CA GLY A 15 9.26 -5.64 11.42
C GLY A 15 9.08 -6.40 10.13
N ASN A 16 7.98 -7.13 9.99
CA ASN A 16 7.68 -7.87 8.77
C ASN A 16 7.02 -6.97 7.74
N ARG A 17 7.33 -7.21 6.48
CA ARG A 17 6.72 -6.45 5.40
C ARG A 17 5.25 -6.80 5.27
N ILE A 18 4.46 -5.77 5.01
CA ILE A 18 3.03 -5.94 4.77
C ILE A 18 2.58 -4.87 3.80
N ALA A 19 1.66 -5.23 2.92
CA ALA A 19 1.13 -4.30 1.93
C ALA A 19 -0.33 -3.99 2.24
N TYR A 20 -0.70 -2.75 2.04
CA TYR A 20 -2.06 -2.27 2.24
C TYR A 20 -2.52 -1.50 1.04
N ALA A 21 -3.83 -1.47 0.85
CA ALA A 21 -4.46 -0.56 -0.10
C ALA A 21 -4.92 0.67 0.67
N GLY A 22 -4.78 1.83 0.06
CA GLY A 22 -5.20 3.06 0.68
C GLY A 22 -5.84 3.99 -0.32
N ALA A 23 -6.62 4.95 0.17
CA ALA A 23 -7.23 5.97 -0.66
C ALA A 23 -6.83 7.32 -0.11
N ILE A 24 -6.22 8.14 -0.96
CA ILE A 24 -5.79 9.48 -0.58
C ILE A 24 -6.86 10.46 -1.04
N PRO A 25 -7.50 11.19 -0.11
CA PRO A 25 -8.56 12.13 -0.47
C PRO A 25 -8.03 13.24 -1.36
N GLN A 26 -8.87 13.74 -2.24
CA GLN A 26 -8.54 14.86 -3.08
C GLN A 26 -8.23 16.08 -2.21
N GLY A 27 -7.18 16.79 -2.54
CA GLY A 27 -6.77 17.96 -1.79
C GLY A 27 -5.77 17.67 -0.67
N GLU A 28 -5.57 16.41 -0.36
CA GLU A 28 -4.61 16.03 0.66
C GLU A 28 -3.22 15.91 0.05
N SER A 29 -2.19 16.26 0.83
CA SER A 29 -0.83 16.12 0.36
C SER A 29 -0.45 14.65 0.27
N VAL A 30 -0.07 14.23 -0.92
CA VAL A 30 0.34 12.84 -1.16
C VAL A 30 1.59 12.51 -0.34
N THR A 31 2.55 13.42 -0.34
CA THR A 31 3.80 13.22 0.40
C THR A 31 3.53 13.05 1.89
N TRP A 32 2.68 13.90 2.44
CA TRP A 32 2.33 13.82 3.85
C TRP A 32 1.61 12.51 4.18
N TRP A 33 0.68 12.12 3.31
CA TRP A 33 -0.08 10.89 3.51
C TRP A 33 0.84 9.66 3.53
N LEU A 34 1.76 9.61 2.58
CA LEU A 34 2.71 8.50 2.50
C LEU A 34 3.62 8.44 3.72
N LYS A 35 4.11 9.60 4.14
CA LYS A 35 4.98 9.68 5.30
C LYS A 35 4.25 9.27 6.57
N ASN A 36 2.99 9.70 6.70
CA ASN A 36 2.19 9.41 7.87
C ASN A 36 1.88 7.91 7.99
N HIS A 37 1.80 7.23 6.86
CA HIS A 37 1.55 5.79 6.84
C HIS A 37 2.83 4.98 6.75
N GLN A 38 3.96 5.64 6.79
CA GLN A 38 5.27 4.99 6.70
C GLN A 38 5.38 4.12 5.47
N ALA A 39 4.83 4.59 4.36
CA ALA A 39 4.85 3.87 3.09
C ALA A 39 6.24 3.89 2.49
N GLU A 40 6.78 2.73 2.15
CA GLU A 40 8.11 2.63 1.57
C GLU A 40 8.06 2.57 0.06
N ASN A 41 7.20 1.72 -0.48
CA ASN A 41 6.98 1.60 -1.91
C ASN A 41 5.51 1.80 -2.17
N CYS A 42 5.19 2.41 -3.29
CA CYS A 42 3.80 2.63 -3.60
C CYS A 42 3.54 2.48 -5.08
N PHE A 43 2.33 2.06 -5.40
CA PHE A 43 1.90 1.87 -6.77
C PHE A 43 0.49 2.40 -6.90
N TRP A 44 0.28 3.23 -7.91
CA TRP A 44 -1.01 3.89 -8.14
C TRP A 44 -1.93 2.97 -8.90
N SER A 45 -3.19 2.95 -8.50
CA SER A 45 -4.20 2.14 -9.17
C SER A 45 -5.41 2.99 -9.50
N PRO A 46 -6.09 2.74 -10.63
CA PRO A 46 -7.26 3.54 -11.01
C PRO A 46 -8.49 3.23 -10.17
N THR A 47 -8.57 2.06 -9.54
CA THR A 47 -9.72 1.68 -8.76
C THR A 47 -9.29 1.07 -7.43
N TRP A 48 -10.18 1.14 -6.45
CA TRP A 48 -9.97 0.52 -5.15
C TRP A 48 -9.76 -0.98 -5.26
N LYS A 49 -10.56 -1.61 -6.11
CA LYS A 49 -10.47 -3.05 -6.31
C LYS A 49 -9.08 -3.48 -6.78
N GLU A 50 -8.50 -2.72 -7.69
CA GLU A 50 -7.16 -3.03 -8.18
C GLU A 50 -6.10 -2.79 -7.11
N ALA A 51 -6.27 -1.75 -6.30
CA ALA A 51 -5.33 -1.49 -5.21
C ALA A 51 -5.35 -2.63 -4.20
N VAL A 52 -6.53 -3.12 -3.85
CA VAL A 52 -6.66 -4.24 -2.92
C VAL A 52 -6.05 -5.51 -3.51
N ALA A 53 -6.33 -5.79 -4.77
CA ALA A 53 -5.78 -6.96 -5.43
C ALA A 53 -4.26 -6.92 -5.47
N MET A 54 -3.70 -5.75 -5.73
CA MET A 54 -2.25 -5.57 -5.76
C MET A 54 -1.66 -5.80 -4.37
N ALA A 55 -2.30 -5.27 -3.33
CA ALA A 55 -1.83 -5.46 -1.95
C ALA A 55 -1.83 -6.93 -1.57
N GLU A 56 -2.87 -7.65 -1.95
CA GLU A 56 -2.95 -9.09 -1.68
C GLU A 56 -1.84 -9.84 -2.40
N SER A 57 -1.56 -9.45 -3.63
CA SER A 57 -0.50 -10.07 -4.41
C SER A 57 0.86 -9.84 -3.76
N TRP A 58 1.11 -8.62 -3.29
CA TRP A 58 2.37 -8.31 -2.62
C TRP A 58 2.53 -9.11 -1.33
N ASN A 59 1.46 -9.20 -0.53
CA ASN A 59 1.51 -9.97 0.71
C ASN A 59 1.78 -11.44 0.46
N LYS A 60 1.21 -11.98 -0.59
CA LYS A 60 1.44 -13.36 -0.98
C LYS A 60 2.89 -13.57 -1.36
N SER A 61 3.46 -12.63 -2.08
CA SER A 61 4.86 -12.69 -2.47
C SER A 61 5.79 -12.66 -1.27
N TYR A 62 5.47 -11.83 -0.28
CA TYR A 62 6.26 -11.76 0.95
C TYR A 62 6.26 -13.09 1.69
N LYS A 63 5.11 -13.73 1.76
CA LYS A 63 4.99 -15.03 2.45
C LYS A 63 5.83 -16.08 1.76
N ILE A 64 5.84 -16.11 0.43
CA ILE A 64 6.63 -17.07 -0.33
C ILE A 64 8.11 -16.87 -0.01
N ASN A 65 8.57 -15.63 0.01
CA ASN A 65 9.96 -15.32 0.29
C ASN A 65 10.35 -15.67 1.72
N GLU A 66 9.46 -15.44 2.66
CA GLU A 66 9.74 -15.75 4.06
C GLU A 66 9.75 -17.24 4.35
N GLY A 67 9.05 -17.99 3.55
CA GLY A 67 8.97 -19.43 3.73
C GLY A 67 10.23 -20.19 3.37
N LYS A 68 11.23 -19.48 2.94
CA LYS A 68 12.52 -20.09 2.60
C LYS A 68 13.53 -19.97 3.73
#